data_d083d958325d8b5afd6ce74e9212ba1f
#
_entry.id   d083d958325d8b5afd6ce74e9212ba1f
#
_cell.length_a   1.000
_cell.length_b   1.000
_cell.length_c   1.000
_cell.angle_alpha   90.00
_cell.angle_beta   90.00
_cell.angle_gamma   90.00
#
_symmetry.space_group_name_H-M   'P 1'
#
loop_
_entity.id
_entity.type
_entity.pdbx_description
1 polymer ?
#
loop_
_entity_poly.entity_id
_entity_poly.type
_entity_poly.pdbx_seq_one_letter_code
_entity_poly.pdbx_strand_id
1 'polypeptide(L)'
;SSMAKTQAGIVGLPNVGKSTLFNALTRSRKAEAANYPFCTIEPNVGVVLVPDERMQKLQVIAGTKVVIPATIDIVDIAGLVAGASKGEGKGNDFLSNIRECDAIIHVVRCFDNDDIVHSMGKVDPIRDIEVIETELILADIQSAEQQLDRNQKKVRSQDKDAIANVELLARLVKHLNENQPASALEVSDDERARLKTYNLLSSKKVLFACNVAEGDLADPSKNPHVAAVSALIGKRHGCEHVVICAQVEAELCDLSPAEATEFLQSLGVTDSGVSSLIRGAYHLLGLATYFTAGEKEVRAWTFRSGMTAPQCAAVIHTDFEKGFVKAEIVSYEDLVKNGSVAAARDAGRYRLEGKSYLFKDGDVALFRFTD
;
A
#
# COMPACT_ATOMS: atom_id res chain seq x y z
N SER A 1 3.47 4.63 -18.23
CA SER A 1 4.16 5.25 -17.10
C SER A 1 4.98 4.20 -16.37
N SER A 2 6.26 4.52 -16.21
CA SER A 2 7.16 3.68 -15.45
C SER A 2 6.60 3.42 -14.05
N MET A 3 6.86 2.23 -13.52
CA MET A 3 6.71 1.95 -12.11
C MET A 3 7.70 2.81 -11.33
N ALA A 4 7.45 4.13 -11.25
CA ALA A 4 8.17 4.96 -10.31
C ALA A 4 7.99 4.36 -8.92
N LYS A 5 8.98 4.54 -8.04
CA LYS A 5 8.97 4.02 -6.67
C LYS A 5 7.58 4.17 -6.05
N THR A 6 6.98 3.04 -5.68
CA THR A 6 5.72 3.03 -4.96
C THR A 6 6.03 3.01 -3.47
N GLN A 7 5.55 4.02 -2.77
CA GLN A 7 5.84 4.22 -1.35
C GLN A 7 4.56 4.32 -0.54
N ALA A 8 4.56 3.66 0.62
CA ALA A 8 3.55 3.87 1.65
C ALA A 8 4.18 4.64 2.80
N GLY A 9 3.56 5.73 3.22
CA GLY A 9 4.04 6.53 4.34
C GLY A 9 3.35 6.14 5.64
N ILE A 10 4.12 5.77 6.66
CA ILE A 10 3.58 5.43 7.97
C ILE A 10 3.47 6.68 8.83
N VAL A 11 2.27 6.96 9.32
CA VAL A 11 1.95 8.12 10.15
C VAL A 11 1.24 7.70 11.43
N GLY A 12 1.27 8.55 12.44
CA GLY A 12 0.57 8.35 13.70
C GLY A 12 0.92 9.41 14.71
N LEU A 13 0.04 9.64 15.67
CA LEU A 13 0.30 10.52 16.80
C LEU A 13 1.36 9.91 17.74
N PRO A 14 1.96 10.71 18.64
CA PRO A 14 2.86 10.17 19.66
C PRO A 14 2.20 9.07 20.50
N ASN A 15 2.97 8.06 20.88
CA ASN A 15 2.56 6.98 21.81
C ASN A 15 1.46 6.05 21.29
N VAL A 16 1.31 5.95 19.96
CA VAL A 16 0.36 4.99 19.33
C VAL A 16 1.03 3.66 18.93
N GLY A 17 2.37 3.59 19.00
CA GLY A 17 3.13 2.40 18.62
C GLY A 17 3.74 2.47 17.22
N LYS A 18 3.74 3.64 16.59
CA LYS A 18 4.25 3.83 15.22
C LYS A 18 5.73 3.42 15.09
N SER A 19 6.60 3.92 15.99
CA SER A 19 8.03 3.63 15.94
C SER A 19 8.32 2.15 16.20
N THR A 20 7.62 1.54 17.15
CA THR A 20 7.74 0.12 17.45
C THR A 20 7.35 -0.72 16.23
N LEU A 21 6.26 -0.37 15.57
CA LEU A 21 5.80 -1.06 14.37
C LEU A 21 6.77 -0.88 13.19
N PHE A 22 7.22 0.33 12.95
CA PHE A 22 8.18 0.62 11.87
C PHE A 22 9.49 -0.18 12.07
N ASN A 23 10.00 -0.22 13.29
CA ASN A 23 11.20 -1.00 13.60
C ASN A 23 10.97 -2.50 13.40
N ALA A 24 9.80 -3.01 13.78
CA ALA A 24 9.45 -4.41 13.57
C ALA A 24 9.38 -4.75 12.06
N LEU A 25 8.76 -3.88 11.26
CA LEU A 25 8.70 -4.02 9.81
C LEU A 25 10.09 -4.11 9.18
N THR A 26 10.96 -3.18 9.54
CA THR A 26 12.29 -3.05 8.93
C THR A 26 13.28 -4.10 9.45
N ARG A 27 13.09 -4.62 10.67
CA ARG A 27 13.94 -5.70 11.20
C ARG A 27 13.55 -7.07 10.66
N SER A 28 12.26 -7.38 10.64
CA SER A 28 11.77 -8.72 10.30
C SER A 28 11.65 -8.98 8.81
N ARG A 29 11.50 -7.94 8.00
CA ARG A 29 11.21 -8.05 6.56
C ARG A 29 12.17 -7.27 5.68
N LYS A 30 13.37 -6.98 6.17
CA LYS A 30 14.35 -6.20 5.43
C LYS A 30 14.81 -6.91 4.15
N ALA A 31 14.78 -6.19 3.03
CA ALA A 31 15.33 -6.66 1.77
C ALA A 31 16.87 -6.62 1.82
N GLU A 32 17.51 -7.70 1.35
CA GLU A 32 18.97 -7.77 1.27
C GLU A 32 19.47 -7.01 0.03
N ALA A 33 20.39 -6.09 0.22
CA ALA A 33 20.91 -5.22 -0.84
C ALA A 33 21.48 -6.00 -2.04
N ALA A 34 22.08 -7.19 -1.81
CA ALA A 34 22.64 -8.03 -2.86
C ALA A 34 21.59 -8.48 -3.89
N ASN A 35 20.34 -8.70 -3.47
CA ASN A 35 19.23 -9.12 -4.32
C ASN A 35 18.47 -7.96 -4.97
N TYR A 36 18.69 -6.73 -4.47
CA TYR A 36 17.96 -5.54 -4.90
C TYR A 36 18.93 -4.37 -5.11
N PRO A 37 19.77 -4.44 -6.15
CA PRO A 37 20.84 -3.46 -6.36
C PRO A 37 20.32 -2.04 -6.65
N PHE A 38 19.04 -1.89 -6.97
CA PHE A 38 18.42 -0.58 -7.26
C PHE A 38 17.82 0.07 -6.01
N CYS A 39 17.85 -0.61 -4.86
CA CYS A 39 17.33 -0.04 -3.61
C CYS A 39 18.35 0.92 -3.02
N THR A 40 18.00 2.19 -2.99
CA THR A 40 18.81 3.24 -2.36
C THR A 40 18.59 3.21 -0.84
N ILE A 41 19.68 3.29 -0.08
CA ILE A 41 19.58 3.44 1.37
C ILE A 41 19.29 4.92 1.66
N GLU A 42 18.05 5.22 2.03
CA GLU A 42 17.64 6.57 2.43
C GLU A 42 17.24 6.54 3.91
N PRO A 43 17.54 7.59 4.69
CA PRO A 43 17.03 7.69 6.06
C PRO A 43 15.51 7.61 6.07
N ASN A 44 14.96 6.92 7.05
CA ASN A 44 13.52 6.78 7.26
C ASN A 44 12.78 5.98 6.18
N VAL A 45 13.49 5.34 5.25
CA VAL A 45 12.87 4.44 4.26
C VAL A 45 13.28 3.01 4.55
N GLY A 46 12.30 2.15 4.75
CA GLY A 46 12.47 0.72 4.87
C GLY A 46 12.02 0.03 3.59
N VAL A 47 12.93 -0.73 2.95
CA VAL A 47 12.57 -1.60 1.83
C VAL A 47 12.25 -2.96 2.42
N VAL A 48 10.98 -3.35 2.36
CA VAL A 48 10.50 -4.58 3.02
C VAL A 48 10.00 -5.60 2.02
N LEU A 49 10.20 -6.88 2.35
CA LEU A 49 9.78 -8.00 1.52
C LEU A 49 8.28 -8.20 1.62
N VAL A 50 7.62 -8.44 0.48
CA VAL A 50 6.21 -8.77 0.42
C VAL A 50 6.04 -10.28 0.63
N PRO A 51 5.35 -10.73 1.69
CA PRO A 51 5.12 -12.16 1.91
C PRO A 51 4.24 -12.75 0.81
N ASP A 52 4.69 -13.85 0.21
CA ASP A 52 3.94 -14.54 -0.84
C ASP A 52 4.19 -16.05 -0.75
N GLU A 53 3.21 -16.79 -0.26
CA GLU A 53 3.29 -18.23 -0.06
C GLU A 53 3.46 -19.01 -1.37
N ARG A 54 3.04 -18.43 -2.49
CA ARG A 54 3.13 -19.07 -3.80
C ARG A 54 4.58 -19.36 -4.19
N MET A 55 5.52 -18.59 -3.69
CA MET A 55 6.94 -18.75 -4.04
C MET A 55 7.53 -20.07 -3.54
N GLN A 56 7.01 -20.63 -2.45
CA GLN A 56 7.49 -21.93 -1.92
C GLN A 56 7.21 -23.05 -2.90
N LYS A 57 6.00 -23.12 -3.47
CA LYS A 57 5.65 -24.15 -4.46
C LYS A 57 6.37 -23.92 -5.78
N LEU A 58 6.54 -22.68 -6.20
CA LEU A 58 7.30 -22.36 -7.41
C LEU A 58 8.76 -22.76 -7.28
N GLN A 59 9.35 -22.59 -6.08
CA GLN A 59 10.70 -23.01 -5.78
C GLN A 59 10.92 -24.51 -6.02
N VAL A 60 9.98 -25.32 -5.54
CA VAL A 60 10.03 -26.78 -5.70
C VAL A 60 9.92 -27.15 -7.18
N ILE A 61 8.96 -26.55 -7.90
CA ILE A 61 8.73 -26.81 -9.32
C ILE A 61 9.94 -26.41 -10.17
N ALA A 62 10.54 -25.27 -9.88
CA ALA A 62 11.71 -24.77 -10.61
C ALA A 62 13.01 -25.48 -10.24
N GLY A 63 13.06 -26.15 -9.08
CA GLY A 63 14.26 -26.86 -8.63
C GLY A 63 15.40 -25.94 -8.22
N THR A 64 15.08 -24.74 -7.73
CA THR A 64 16.09 -23.76 -7.30
C THR A 64 16.05 -23.52 -5.79
N LYS A 65 17.18 -23.10 -5.23
CA LYS A 65 17.26 -22.68 -3.83
C LYS A 65 17.09 -21.17 -3.67
N VAL A 66 17.14 -20.41 -4.77
CA VAL A 66 17.11 -18.95 -4.76
C VAL A 66 15.71 -18.46 -4.98
N VAL A 67 15.18 -17.76 -3.97
CA VAL A 67 13.84 -17.16 -4.00
C VAL A 67 13.98 -15.67 -3.68
N ILE A 68 13.52 -14.82 -4.59
CA ILE A 68 13.62 -13.36 -4.46
C ILE A 68 12.20 -12.76 -4.45
N PRO A 69 11.66 -12.42 -3.27
CA PRO A 69 10.33 -11.82 -3.15
C PRO A 69 10.24 -10.41 -3.74
N ALA A 70 9.03 -9.95 -3.97
CA ALA A 70 8.78 -8.54 -4.30
C ALA A 70 9.04 -7.67 -3.07
N THR A 71 9.20 -6.37 -3.28
CA THR A 71 9.44 -5.40 -2.21
C THR A 71 8.46 -4.24 -2.28
N ILE A 72 8.29 -3.58 -1.14
CA ILE A 72 7.56 -2.31 -1.03
C ILE A 72 8.37 -1.36 -0.16
N ASP A 73 8.38 -0.09 -0.50
CA ASP A 73 9.03 0.95 0.29
C ASP A 73 8.06 1.50 1.33
N ILE A 74 8.48 1.52 2.58
CA ILE A 74 7.72 2.13 3.68
C ILE A 74 8.54 3.28 4.26
N VAL A 75 7.95 4.46 4.29
CA VAL A 75 8.61 5.68 4.75
C VAL A 75 8.09 6.03 6.13
N ASP A 76 8.99 6.19 7.10
CA ASP A 76 8.62 6.70 8.42
C ASP A 76 8.45 8.22 8.33
N ILE A 77 7.21 8.68 8.42
CA ILE A 77 6.90 10.11 8.36
C ILE A 77 6.90 10.68 9.76
N ALA A 78 7.77 11.65 10.00
CA ALA A 78 7.90 12.34 11.27
C ALA A 78 6.58 13.00 11.69
N GLY A 79 6.38 13.08 12.99
CA GLY A 79 5.12 13.46 13.61
C GLY A 79 4.51 14.76 13.13
N LEU A 80 3.18 14.82 13.22
CA LEU A 80 2.38 15.98 12.88
C LEU A 80 2.66 17.13 13.86
N VAL A 81 2.86 18.31 13.31
CA VAL A 81 2.94 19.57 14.06
C VAL A 81 1.67 20.37 13.76
N ALA A 82 1.02 20.91 14.79
CA ALA A 82 -0.15 21.77 14.61
C ALA A 82 0.23 22.96 13.71
N GLY A 83 -0.65 23.29 12.75
CA GLY A 83 -0.39 24.33 11.76
C GLY A 83 0.40 23.86 10.54
N ALA A 84 0.54 22.54 10.33
CA ALA A 84 1.25 21.96 9.19
C ALA A 84 0.78 22.53 7.85
N SER A 85 -0.54 22.66 7.67
CA SER A 85 -1.17 23.19 6.45
C SER A 85 -0.83 24.66 6.18
N LYS A 86 -0.39 25.39 7.19
CA LYS A 86 0.01 26.81 7.09
C LYS A 86 1.49 26.98 6.80
N GLY A 87 2.23 25.88 6.65
CA GLY A 87 3.65 25.93 6.34
C GLY A 87 4.56 26.30 7.50
N GLU A 88 4.12 26.08 8.74
CA GLU A 88 4.90 26.39 9.92
C GLU A 88 5.81 25.23 10.36
N GLY A 89 7.09 25.50 10.51
CA GLY A 89 8.07 24.56 11.08
C GLY A 89 8.16 23.23 10.33
N LYS A 90 8.33 22.13 11.08
CA LYS A 90 8.42 20.75 10.55
C LYS A 90 7.10 20.25 9.97
N GLY A 91 6.00 20.94 10.20
CA GLY A 91 4.70 20.58 9.64
C GLY A 91 4.66 20.64 8.12
N ASN A 92 5.44 21.54 7.52
CA ASN A 92 5.58 21.64 6.07
C ASN A 92 6.23 20.38 5.49
N ASP A 93 7.23 19.82 6.20
CA ASP A 93 7.89 18.58 5.81
C ASP A 93 6.92 17.40 5.91
N PHE A 94 6.05 17.36 6.92
CA PHE A 94 5.02 16.34 7.09
C PHE A 94 4.10 16.28 5.88
N LEU A 95 3.54 17.41 5.46
CA LEU A 95 2.64 17.48 4.31
C LEU A 95 3.36 17.13 3.01
N SER A 96 4.59 17.60 2.85
CA SER A 96 5.42 17.29 1.68
C SER A 96 5.70 15.79 1.57
N ASN A 97 6.03 15.15 2.68
CA ASN A 97 6.28 13.71 2.72
C ASN A 97 5.02 12.90 2.43
N ILE A 98 3.86 13.33 2.94
CA ILE A 98 2.57 12.72 2.61
C ILE A 98 2.30 12.84 1.10
N ARG A 99 2.57 14.00 0.52
CA ARG A 99 2.35 14.25 -0.91
C ARG A 99 3.14 13.30 -1.80
N GLU A 100 4.34 12.95 -1.40
CA GLU A 100 5.23 12.05 -2.16
C GLU A 100 4.81 10.57 -2.04
N CYS A 101 4.03 10.20 -1.05
CA CYS A 101 3.58 8.84 -0.84
C CYS A 101 2.37 8.50 -1.70
N ASP A 102 2.27 7.25 -2.15
CA ASP A 102 1.14 6.74 -2.93
C ASP A 102 -0.02 6.31 -2.04
N ALA A 103 0.28 5.91 -0.82
CA ALA A 103 -0.71 5.53 0.20
C ALA A 103 -0.17 5.86 1.59
N ILE A 104 -1.08 5.90 2.54
CA ILE A 104 -0.77 6.18 3.95
C ILE A 104 -1.08 4.93 4.77
N ILE A 105 -0.17 4.56 5.66
CA ILE A 105 -0.42 3.60 6.74
C ILE A 105 -0.59 4.43 8.01
N HIS A 106 -1.80 4.49 8.51
CA HIS A 106 -2.12 5.31 9.68
C HIS A 106 -2.22 4.41 10.91
N VAL A 107 -1.24 4.48 11.79
CA VAL A 107 -1.22 3.70 13.02
C VAL A 107 -2.10 4.38 14.06
N VAL A 108 -3.08 3.67 14.57
CA VAL A 108 -4.09 4.18 15.49
C VAL A 108 -4.05 3.36 16.78
N ARG A 109 -4.03 4.04 17.91
CA ARG A 109 -4.05 3.35 19.19
C ARG A 109 -5.45 2.85 19.49
N CYS A 110 -5.57 1.52 19.61
CA CYS A 110 -6.82 0.81 19.96
C CYS A 110 -6.66 -0.05 21.20
N PHE A 111 -5.79 0.36 22.12
CA PHE A 111 -5.56 -0.34 23.39
C PHE A 111 -5.56 0.65 24.54
N ASP A 112 -6.03 0.19 25.69
CA ASP A 112 -6.00 0.93 26.94
C ASP A 112 -4.84 0.41 27.78
N ASN A 113 -3.91 1.28 28.12
CA ASN A 113 -2.77 0.97 28.99
C ASN A 113 -2.41 2.23 29.78
N ASP A 114 -2.69 2.20 31.08
CA ASP A 114 -2.48 3.34 31.97
C ASP A 114 -1.00 3.71 32.10
N ASP A 115 -0.08 2.78 31.82
CA ASP A 115 1.36 3.01 31.86
C ASP A 115 1.86 3.77 30.64
N ILE A 116 1.06 3.85 29.57
CA ILE A 116 1.39 4.54 28.32
C ILE A 116 0.46 5.75 28.17
N VAL A 117 1.03 6.95 28.31
CA VAL A 117 0.26 8.18 28.19
C VAL A 117 -0.14 8.40 26.74
N HIS A 118 -1.43 8.64 26.49
CA HIS A 118 -1.91 9.09 25.18
C HIS A 118 -1.73 10.61 25.09
N SER A 119 -1.26 11.11 23.94
CA SER A 119 -0.98 12.53 23.70
C SER A 119 -2.20 13.44 23.91
N MET A 120 -3.41 12.90 23.75
CA MET A 120 -4.68 13.62 23.85
C MET A 120 -5.44 13.24 25.15
N GLY A 121 -4.82 12.49 26.06
CA GLY A 121 -5.41 12.03 27.32
C GLY A 121 -6.10 10.69 27.20
N LYS A 122 -7.41 10.66 26.89
CA LYS A 122 -8.18 9.41 26.75
C LYS A 122 -7.97 8.76 25.40
N VAL A 123 -7.94 7.42 25.34
CA VAL A 123 -7.87 6.68 24.08
C VAL A 123 -9.14 6.87 23.27
N ASP A 124 -8.99 7.40 22.08
CA ASP A 124 -10.08 7.66 21.14
C ASP A 124 -9.52 7.63 19.71
N PRO A 125 -9.61 6.48 19.02
CA PRO A 125 -9.01 6.34 17.69
C PRO A 125 -9.66 7.27 16.64
N ILE A 126 -10.93 7.56 16.76
CA ILE A 126 -11.63 8.46 15.81
C ILE A 126 -11.08 9.88 15.92
N ARG A 127 -10.89 10.37 17.15
CA ARG A 127 -10.27 11.68 17.38
C ARG A 127 -8.84 11.72 16.85
N ASP A 128 -8.06 10.66 17.05
CA ASP A 128 -6.69 10.58 16.56
C ASP A 128 -6.65 10.66 15.02
N ILE A 129 -7.57 9.98 14.35
CA ILE A 129 -7.72 10.04 12.90
C ILE A 129 -8.07 11.46 12.47
N GLU A 130 -9.04 12.08 13.12
CA GLU A 130 -9.50 13.44 12.81
C GLU A 130 -8.41 14.49 12.97
N VAL A 131 -7.51 14.33 13.94
CA VAL A 131 -6.39 15.26 14.15
C VAL A 131 -5.49 15.31 12.91
N ILE A 132 -5.12 14.17 12.37
CA ILE A 132 -4.27 14.09 11.17
C ILE A 132 -5.07 14.53 9.95
N GLU A 133 -6.30 14.06 9.79
CA GLU A 133 -7.14 14.41 8.64
C GLU A 133 -7.40 15.91 8.56
N THR A 134 -7.58 16.59 9.69
CA THR A 134 -7.82 18.04 9.72
C THR A 134 -6.68 18.79 9.02
N GLU A 135 -5.43 18.41 9.26
CA GLU A 135 -4.30 19.06 8.58
C GLU A 135 -4.31 18.80 7.07
N LEU A 136 -4.67 17.58 6.66
CA LEU A 136 -4.78 17.24 5.24
C LEU A 136 -5.94 17.99 4.58
N ILE A 137 -7.07 18.10 5.27
CA ILE A 137 -8.26 18.83 4.79
C ILE A 137 -7.95 20.31 4.62
N LEU A 138 -7.27 20.94 5.58
CA LEU A 138 -6.92 22.36 5.50
C LEU A 138 -6.02 22.65 4.30
N ALA A 139 -5.04 21.79 4.05
CA ALA A 139 -4.20 21.92 2.85
C ALA A 139 -5.02 21.74 1.57
N ASP A 140 -5.97 20.81 1.56
CA ASP A 140 -6.83 20.53 0.41
C ASP A 140 -7.81 21.68 0.12
N ILE A 141 -8.35 22.34 1.15
CA ILE A 141 -9.21 23.51 0.99
C ILE A 141 -8.45 24.57 0.19
N GLN A 142 -7.24 24.87 0.59
CA GLN A 142 -6.42 25.87 -0.08
C GLN A 142 -6.16 25.49 -1.55
N SER A 143 -5.78 24.25 -1.80
CA SER A 143 -5.56 23.74 -3.15
C SER A 143 -6.84 23.74 -3.99
N ALA A 144 -7.95 23.26 -3.44
CA ALA A 144 -9.22 23.18 -4.15
C ALA A 144 -9.78 24.57 -4.51
N GLU A 145 -9.66 25.55 -3.62
CA GLU A 145 -10.08 26.92 -3.89
C GLU A 145 -9.27 27.56 -5.01
N GLN A 146 -7.95 27.33 -5.04
CA GLN A 146 -7.09 27.80 -6.13
C GLN A 146 -7.48 27.18 -7.47
N GLN A 147 -7.74 25.87 -7.48
CA GLN A 147 -8.15 25.16 -8.69
C GLN A 147 -9.55 25.60 -9.16
N LEU A 148 -10.44 25.83 -8.23
CA LEU A 148 -11.78 26.37 -8.54
C LEU A 148 -11.68 27.73 -9.22
N ASP A 149 -10.90 28.64 -8.68
CA ASP A 149 -10.70 29.97 -9.24
C ASP A 149 -10.14 29.91 -10.66
N ARG A 150 -9.13 29.07 -10.88
CA ARG A 150 -8.56 28.87 -12.22
C ARG A 150 -9.57 28.33 -13.21
N ASN A 151 -10.39 27.36 -12.82
CA ASN A 151 -11.40 26.78 -13.70
C ASN A 151 -12.56 27.74 -13.98
N GLN A 152 -12.94 28.56 -13.01
CA GLN A 152 -13.96 29.60 -13.23
C GLN A 152 -13.56 30.60 -14.31
N LYS A 153 -12.28 30.94 -14.39
CA LYS A 153 -11.75 31.80 -15.46
C LYS A 153 -11.82 31.13 -16.82
N LYS A 154 -11.61 29.82 -16.91
CA LYS A 154 -11.66 29.04 -18.13
C LYS A 154 -13.09 28.81 -18.64
N VAL A 155 -14.09 28.84 -17.76
CA VAL A 155 -15.50 28.69 -18.13
C VAL A 155 -15.94 29.79 -19.11
N ARG A 156 -15.34 30.96 -19.03
CA ARG A 156 -15.63 32.09 -19.95
C ARG A 156 -15.34 31.77 -21.42
N SER A 157 -14.45 30.80 -21.68
CA SER A 157 -14.14 30.33 -23.04
C SER A 157 -14.90 29.06 -23.43
N GLN A 158 -15.94 28.69 -22.69
CA GLN A 158 -16.81 27.54 -22.95
C GLN A 158 -16.09 26.18 -22.94
N ASP A 159 -15.03 26.06 -22.15
CA ASP A 159 -14.31 24.82 -21.97
C ASP A 159 -15.18 23.84 -21.17
N LYS A 160 -15.53 22.70 -21.78
CA LYS A 160 -16.42 21.70 -21.15
C LYS A 160 -15.79 21.06 -19.90
N ASP A 161 -14.49 20.82 -19.92
CA ASP A 161 -13.77 20.30 -18.77
C ASP A 161 -13.78 21.30 -17.61
N ALA A 162 -13.59 22.57 -17.91
CA ALA A 162 -13.64 23.62 -16.89
C ALA A 162 -15.01 23.69 -16.22
N ILE A 163 -16.10 23.55 -16.98
CA ILE A 163 -17.46 23.55 -16.44
C ILE A 163 -17.65 22.39 -15.47
N ALA A 164 -17.24 21.17 -15.86
CA ALA A 164 -17.33 19.99 -15.00
C ALA A 164 -16.44 20.12 -13.76
N ASN A 165 -15.25 20.70 -13.88
CA ASN A 165 -14.36 20.94 -12.76
C ASN A 165 -14.94 21.96 -11.77
N VAL A 166 -15.54 23.05 -12.26
CA VAL A 166 -16.15 24.05 -11.39
C VAL A 166 -17.27 23.43 -10.55
N GLU A 167 -18.12 22.61 -11.15
CA GLU A 167 -19.21 21.94 -10.45
C GLU A 167 -18.67 21.01 -9.34
N LEU A 168 -17.73 20.16 -9.68
CA LEU A 168 -17.15 19.19 -8.74
C LEU A 168 -16.32 19.89 -7.65
N LEU A 169 -15.47 20.84 -8.02
CA LEU A 169 -14.65 21.60 -7.07
C LEU A 169 -15.48 22.41 -6.10
N ALA A 170 -16.59 23.00 -6.53
CA ALA A 170 -17.50 23.74 -5.64
C ALA A 170 -18.11 22.82 -4.58
N ARG A 171 -18.54 21.62 -4.99
CA ARG A 171 -19.04 20.59 -4.06
C ARG A 171 -17.95 20.14 -3.10
N LEU A 172 -16.75 19.92 -3.62
CA LEU A 172 -15.59 19.50 -2.83
C LEU A 172 -15.22 20.55 -1.75
N VAL A 173 -15.13 21.82 -2.13
CA VAL A 173 -14.80 22.90 -1.19
C VAL A 173 -15.83 22.96 -0.05
N LYS A 174 -17.10 22.87 -0.37
CA LYS A 174 -18.17 22.83 0.64
C LYS A 174 -17.99 21.65 1.59
N HIS A 175 -17.73 20.47 1.04
CA HIS A 175 -17.53 19.24 1.80
C HIS A 175 -16.30 19.32 2.72
N LEU A 176 -15.18 19.81 2.21
CA LEU A 176 -13.96 20.01 2.99
C LEU A 176 -14.17 21.02 4.13
N ASN A 177 -14.93 22.11 3.88
CA ASN A 177 -15.24 23.11 4.89
C ASN A 177 -16.14 22.57 6.00
N GLU A 178 -16.82 21.45 5.77
CA GLU A 178 -17.58 20.72 6.79
C GLU A 178 -16.68 19.74 7.57
N ASN A 179 -15.37 19.88 7.44
CA ASN A 179 -14.35 19.04 8.07
C ASN A 179 -14.45 17.55 7.68
N GLN A 180 -14.81 17.30 6.42
CA GLN A 180 -14.84 15.96 5.85
C GLN A 180 -13.73 15.77 4.81
N PRO A 181 -13.01 14.63 4.82
CA PRO A 181 -11.97 14.39 3.83
C PRO A 181 -12.54 14.16 2.43
N ALA A 182 -11.73 14.44 1.42
CA ALA A 182 -12.14 14.22 0.03
C ALA A 182 -12.58 12.77 -0.23
N SER A 183 -11.98 11.80 0.45
CA SER A 183 -12.32 10.37 0.34
C SER A 183 -13.75 10.04 0.79
N ALA A 184 -14.38 10.90 1.57
CA ALA A 184 -15.76 10.73 2.04
C ALA A 184 -16.80 11.41 1.13
N LEU A 185 -16.37 12.14 0.09
CA LEU A 185 -17.30 12.77 -0.85
C LEU A 185 -17.91 11.70 -1.76
N GLU A 186 -19.23 11.64 -1.82
CA GLU A 186 -19.94 10.76 -2.74
C GLU A 186 -19.87 11.33 -4.16
N VAL A 187 -19.33 10.54 -5.08
CA VAL A 187 -19.14 10.93 -6.47
C VAL A 187 -19.40 9.75 -7.40
N SER A 188 -19.74 10.06 -8.66
CA SER A 188 -19.85 9.06 -9.71
C SER A 188 -18.44 8.56 -10.13
N ASP A 189 -18.39 7.52 -10.94
CA ASP A 189 -17.12 7.00 -11.46
C ASP A 189 -16.36 8.03 -12.30
N ASP A 190 -17.09 8.79 -13.14
CA ASP A 190 -16.50 9.86 -13.95
C ASP A 190 -15.96 10.99 -13.05
N GLU A 191 -16.70 11.35 -12.03
CA GLU A 191 -16.28 12.36 -11.06
C GLU A 191 -15.07 11.85 -10.25
N ARG A 192 -15.03 10.55 -9.93
CA ARG A 192 -13.89 9.93 -9.23
C ARG A 192 -12.61 10.08 -10.03
N ALA A 193 -12.68 9.81 -11.33
CA ALA A 193 -11.55 9.98 -12.24
C ALA A 193 -11.08 11.45 -12.28
N ARG A 194 -12.02 12.38 -12.30
CA ARG A 194 -11.72 13.81 -12.29
C ARG A 194 -11.11 14.26 -10.97
N LEU A 195 -11.64 13.75 -9.85
CA LEU A 195 -11.15 14.04 -8.50
C LEU A 195 -9.66 13.66 -8.33
N LYS A 196 -9.24 12.56 -8.94
CA LYS A 196 -7.84 12.13 -8.93
C LYS A 196 -6.89 13.17 -9.53
N THR A 197 -7.35 13.93 -10.49
CA THR A 197 -6.51 14.96 -11.16
C THR A 197 -6.21 16.15 -10.26
N TYR A 198 -6.94 16.31 -9.15
CA TYR A 198 -6.76 17.44 -8.23
C TYR A 198 -5.61 17.23 -7.24
N ASN A 199 -5.05 16.04 -7.15
CA ASN A 199 -3.90 15.71 -6.29
C ASN A 199 -4.10 16.10 -4.81
N LEU A 200 -5.25 15.71 -4.26
CA LEU A 200 -5.61 16.03 -2.89
C LEU A 200 -4.95 15.07 -1.90
N LEU A 201 -4.62 15.57 -0.72
CA LEU A 201 -4.02 14.77 0.35
C LEU A 201 -5.06 13.90 1.07
N SER A 202 -6.25 14.45 1.32
CA SER A 202 -7.31 13.74 2.04
C SER A 202 -8.09 12.75 1.16
N SER A 203 -7.71 12.60 -0.12
CA SER A 203 -8.24 11.56 -1.00
C SER A 203 -7.27 10.39 -1.16
N LYS A 204 -6.06 10.46 -0.60
CA LYS A 204 -5.12 9.36 -0.66
C LYS A 204 -5.68 8.10 -0.02
N LYS A 205 -5.30 6.95 -0.56
CA LYS A 205 -5.65 5.65 0.00
C LYS A 205 -4.99 5.50 1.37
N VAL A 206 -5.74 5.01 2.34
CA VAL A 206 -5.25 4.84 3.72
C VAL A 206 -5.53 3.43 4.20
N LEU A 207 -4.48 2.80 4.74
CA LEU A 207 -4.59 1.58 5.51
C LEU A 207 -4.45 1.95 6.98
N PHE A 208 -5.54 1.81 7.73
CA PHE A 208 -5.53 2.06 9.17
C PHE A 208 -5.00 0.82 9.88
N ALA A 209 -3.88 0.96 10.56
CA ALA A 209 -3.29 -0.11 11.37
C ALA A 209 -3.76 0.08 12.81
N CYS A 210 -4.77 -0.69 13.19
CA CYS A 210 -5.34 -0.66 14.53
C CYS A 210 -4.41 -1.42 15.48
N ASN A 211 -3.68 -0.69 16.31
CA ASN A 211 -2.76 -1.27 17.28
C ASN A 211 -3.48 -1.62 18.55
N VAL A 212 -3.62 -2.92 18.81
CA VAL A 212 -4.36 -3.49 19.94
C VAL A 212 -3.42 -4.13 20.97
N ALA A 213 -3.95 -4.43 22.15
CA ALA A 213 -3.25 -5.26 23.13
C ALA A 213 -3.23 -6.72 22.67
N GLU A 214 -2.23 -7.47 23.15
CA GLU A 214 -2.01 -8.87 22.80
C GLU A 214 -3.29 -9.72 22.95
N GLY A 215 -4.03 -9.52 24.03
CA GLY A 215 -5.26 -10.28 24.29
C GLY A 215 -6.40 -10.08 23.30
N ASP A 216 -6.34 -9.04 22.47
CA ASP A 216 -7.38 -8.75 21.47
C ASP A 216 -7.08 -9.36 20.11
N LEU A 217 -5.92 -9.99 19.91
CA LEU A 217 -5.53 -10.54 18.61
C LEU A 217 -6.40 -11.73 18.16
N ALA A 218 -6.82 -12.59 19.09
CA ALA A 218 -7.61 -13.77 18.76
C ALA A 218 -9.00 -13.41 18.23
N ASP A 219 -9.61 -12.36 18.77
CA ASP A 219 -10.93 -11.88 18.35
C ASP A 219 -11.00 -10.36 18.43
N PRO A 220 -10.45 -9.66 17.40
CA PRO A 220 -10.46 -8.20 17.40
C PRO A 220 -11.85 -7.58 17.34
N SER A 221 -12.87 -8.34 16.92
CA SER A 221 -14.25 -7.84 16.82
C SER A 221 -14.83 -7.41 18.16
N LYS A 222 -14.28 -7.91 19.26
CA LYS A 222 -14.70 -7.53 20.62
C LYS A 222 -14.13 -6.20 21.09
N ASN A 223 -13.15 -5.65 20.37
CA ASN A 223 -12.53 -4.37 20.70
C ASN A 223 -13.40 -3.21 20.17
N PRO A 224 -13.96 -2.37 21.06
CA PRO A 224 -14.85 -1.29 20.63
C PRO A 224 -14.13 -0.22 19.80
N HIS A 225 -12.82 -0.02 20.02
CA HIS A 225 -12.04 0.93 19.25
C HIS A 225 -11.85 0.48 17.81
N VAL A 226 -11.57 -0.81 17.60
CA VAL A 226 -11.47 -1.41 16.27
C VAL A 226 -12.82 -1.31 15.55
N ALA A 227 -13.91 -1.60 16.24
CA ALA A 227 -15.26 -1.49 15.67
C ALA A 227 -15.57 -0.06 15.21
N ALA A 228 -15.17 0.94 16.01
CA ALA A 228 -15.36 2.35 15.65
C ALA A 228 -14.58 2.75 14.38
N VAL A 229 -13.33 2.30 14.28
CA VAL A 229 -12.49 2.53 13.08
C VAL A 229 -13.11 1.85 11.87
N SER A 230 -13.54 0.60 11.99
CA SER A 230 -14.18 -0.14 10.90
C SER A 230 -15.45 0.57 10.40
N ALA A 231 -16.28 1.09 11.29
CA ALA A 231 -17.48 1.84 10.94
C ALA A 231 -17.16 3.13 10.18
N LEU A 232 -16.13 3.85 10.61
CA LEU A 232 -15.67 5.08 9.94
C LEU A 232 -15.21 4.79 8.50
N ILE A 233 -14.45 3.72 8.32
CA ILE A 233 -13.86 3.34 7.03
C ILE A 233 -14.93 3.01 5.98
N GLY A 234 -16.04 2.43 6.40
CA GLY A 234 -17.16 2.10 5.51
C GLY A 234 -17.72 3.30 4.73
N LYS A 235 -17.41 4.52 5.18
CA LYS A 235 -17.86 5.77 4.56
C LYS A 235 -16.76 6.44 3.73
N ARG A 236 -15.62 5.78 3.53
CA ARG A 236 -14.44 6.36 2.90
C ARG A 236 -13.95 5.53 1.73
N HIS A 237 -13.81 6.16 0.56
CA HIS A 237 -13.27 5.50 -0.63
C HIS A 237 -11.75 5.27 -0.46
N GLY A 238 -11.28 4.06 -0.80
CA GLY A 238 -9.86 3.74 -0.78
C GLY A 238 -9.27 3.59 0.62
N CYS A 239 -10.11 3.30 1.61
CA CYS A 239 -9.67 3.08 2.98
C CYS A 239 -9.98 1.65 3.43
N GLU A 240 -9.01 1.05 4.11
CA GLU A 240 -9.10 -0.30 4.68
C GLU A 240 -8.46 -0.30 6.06
N HIS A 241 -8.65 -1.37 6.83
CA HIS A 241 -7.97 -1.50 8.12
C HIS A 241 -7.40 -2.90 8.30
N VAL A 242 -6.37 -2.98 9.14
CA VAL A 242 -5.80 -4.22 9.66
C VAL A 242 -5.65 -4.08 11.16
N VAL A 243 -5.63 -5.21 11.85
CA VAL A 243 -5.40 -5.25 13.29
C VAL A 243 -4.01 -5.81 13.53
N ILE A 244 -3.22 -5.10 14.32
CA ILE A 244 -1.86 -5.49 14.70
C ILE A 244 -1.66 -5.28 16.20
N CYS A 245 -0.65 -5.94 16.76
CA CYS A 245 -0.13 -5.62 18.07
C CYS A 245 1.37 -5.33 17.90
N ALA A 246 1.73 -4.05 17.95
CA ALA A 246 3.12 -3.63 17.71
C ALA A 246 4.10 -4.28 18.70
N GLN A 247 3.68 -4.47 19.94
CA GLN A 247 4.49 -5.13 20.97
C GLN A 247 4.77 -6.59 20.61
N VAL A 248 3.77 -7.34 20.16
CA VAL A 248 3.92 -8.72 19.70
C VAL A 248 4.87 -8.78 18.50
N GLU A 249 4.72 -7.86 17.54
CA GLU A 249 5.58 -7.82 16.37
C GLU A 249 7.05 -7.56 16.74
N ALA A 250 7.28 -6.70 17.73
CA ALA A 250 8.64 -6.45 18.24
C ALA A 250 9.23 -7.72 18.89
N GLU A 251 8.44 -8.46 19.65
CA GLU A 251 8.87 -9.71 20.27
C GLU A 251 9.18 -10.79 19.23
N LEU A 252 8.39 -10.88 18.16
CA LEU A 252 8.60 -11.84 17.07
C LEU A 252 9.95 -11.65 16.38
N CYS A 253 10.48 -10.45 16.36
CA CYS A 253 11.77 -10.16 15.73
C CYS A 253 12.95 -10.93 16.39
N ASP A 254 12.81 -11.27 17.66
CA ASP A 254 13.85 -11.93 18.45
C ASP A 254 13.68 -13.46 18.50
N LEU A 255 12.67 -14.00 17.83
CA LEU A 255 12.36 -15.43 17.81
C LEU A 255 12.81 -16.09 16.51
N SER A 256 13.17 -17.39 16.60
CA SER A 256 13.36 -18.20 15.41
C SER A 256 12.01 -18.42 14.69
N PRO A 257 12.01 -18.82 13.41
CA PRO A 257 10.73 -19.10 12.71
C PRO A 257 9.84 -20.11 13.44
N ALA A 258 10.42 -21.17 14.00
CA ALA A 258 9.65 -22.16 14.77
C ALA A 258 9.07 -21.58 16.05
N GLU A 259 9.86 -20.81 16.79
CA GLU A 259 9.42 -20.12 18.00
C GLU A 259 8.34 -19.08 17.69
N ALA A 260 8.49 -18.34 16.58
CA ALA A 260 7.51 -17.35 16.15
C ALA A 260 6.16 -18.01 15.83
N THR A 261 6.17 -19.12 15.10
CA THR A 261 4.95 -19.88 14.80
C THR A 261 4.25 -20.36 16.05
N GLU A 262 5.01 -20.92 17.01
CA GLU A 262 4.49 -21.40 18.27
C GLU A 262 3.89 -20.26 19.10
N PHE A 263 4.57 -19.11 19.17
CA PHE A 263 4.11 -17.94 19.88
C PHE A 263 2.79 -17.41 19.28
N LEU A 264 2.70 -17.27 17.95
CA LEU A 264 1.47 -16.82 17.30
C LEU A 264 0.32 -17.80 17.55
N GLN A 265 0.56 -19.10 17.50
CA GLN A 265 -0.46 -20.12 17.80
C GLN A 265 -0.96 -19.98 19.23
N SER A 266 -0.08 -19.70 20.19
CA SER A 266 -0.45 -19.48 21.58
C SER A 266 -1.37 -18.27 21.77
N LEU A 267 -1.30 -17.29 20.85
CA LEU A 267 -2.14 -16.10 20.84
C LEU A 267 -3.43 -16.28 20.04
N GLY A 268 -3.63 -17.47 19.43
CA GLY A 268 -4.81 -17.75 18.63
C GLY A 268 -4.80 -17.14 17.24
N VAL A 269 -3.62 -16.82 16.70
CA VAL A 269 -3.48 -16.25 15.36
C VAL A 269 -2.56 -17.12 14.51
N THR A 270 -2.75 -17.09 13.20
CA THR A 270 -2.00 -17.92 12.25
C THR A 270 -0.89 -17.18 11.54
N ASP A 271 -0.96 -15.84 11.48
CA ASP A 271 -0.01 -15.02 10.75
C ASP A 271 0.32 -13.75 11.54
N SER A 272 1.48 -13.16 11.27
CA SER A 272 1.87 -11.91 11.91
C SER A 272 1.09 -10.72 11.37
N GLY A 273 0.87 -9.71 12.24
CA GLY A 273 0.24 -8.46 11.84
C GLY A 273 1.09 -7.69 10.81
N VAL A 274 2.41 -7.81 10.90
CA VAL A 274 3.34 -7.22 9.92
C VAL A 274 3.08 -7.79 8.51
N SER A 275 2.93 -9.11 8.40
CA SER A 275 2.63 -9.74 7.11
C SER A 275 1.29 -9.26 6.54
N SER A 276 0.26 -9.20 7.37
CA SER A 276 -1.06 -8.69 6.97
C SER A 276 -1.01 -7.22 6.57
N LEU A 277 -0.23 -6.41 7.27
CA LEU A 277 -0.05 -4.99 6.97
C LEU A 277 0.61 -4.80 5.60
N ILE A 278 1.68 -5.52 5.33
CA ILE A 278 2.41 -5.41 4.05
C ILE A 278 1.51 -5.85 2.90
N ARG A 279 0.81 -6.98 3.03
CA ARG A 279 -0.12 -7.45 2.00
C ARG A 279 -1.27 -6.46 1.79
N GLY A 280 -1.81 -5.90 2.87
CA GLY A 280 -2.86 -4.89 2.79
C GLY A 280 -2.42 -3.63 2.08
N ALA A 281 -1.23 -3.13 2.39
CA ALA A 281 -0.65 -1.97 1.72
C ALA A 281 -0.39 -2.23 0.23
N TYR A 282 0.14 -3.40 -0.09
CA TYR A 282 0.40 -3.84 -1.46
C TYR A 282 -0.89 -3.85 -2.29
N HIS A 283 -1.94 -4.48 -1.76
CA HIS A 283 -3.25 -4.53 -2.39
C HIS A 283 -3.88 -3.13 -2.54
N LEU A 284 -3.82 -2.33 -1.48
CA LEU A 284 -4.39 -0.98 -1.48
C LEU A 284 -3.76 -0.08 -2.55
N LEU A 285 -2.47 -0.27 -2.80
CA LEU A 285 -1.72 0.45 -3.82
C LEU A 285 -2.05 -0.01 -5.24
N GLY A 286 -2.92 -1.01 -5.41
CA GLY A 286 -3.26 -1.55 -6.73
C GLY A 286 -2.13 -2.37 -7.36
N LEU A 287 -1.25 -2.92 -6.52
CA LEU A 287 -0.11 -3.71 -6.96
C LEU A 287 -0.49 -5.19 -7.05
N ALA A 288 0.12 -5.87 -8.00
CA ALA A 288 -0.02 -7.30 -8.22
C ALA A 288 1.36 -7.89 -8.49
N THR A 289 1.44 -9.20 -8.54
CA THR A 289 2.70 -9.92 -8.68
C THR A 289 2.64 -10.89 -9.84
N TYR A 290 3.65 -10.87 -10.70
CA TYR A 290 3.94 -11.96 -11.61
C TYR A 290 5.28 -12.58 -11.24
N PHE A 291 5.54 -13.80 -11.72
CA PHE A 291 6.74 -14.55 -11.38
C PHE A 291 7.54 -14.90 -12.61
N THR A 292 8.86 -14.93 -12.45
CA THR A 292 9.76 -15.64 -13.34
C THR A 292 10.34 -16.81 -12.54
N ALA A 293 10.33 -17.99 -13.13
CA ALA A 293 10.76 -19.21 -12.45
C ALA A 293 11.69 -20.01 -13.36
N GLY A 294 12.90 -20.27 -12.88
CA GLY A 294 13.91 -21.01 -13.59
C GLY A 294 14.88 -21.70 -12.63
N GLU A 295 15.84 -22.42 -13.19
CA GLU A 295 16.85 -23.15 -12.40
C GLU A 295 17.73 -22.23 -11.55
N LYS A 296 17.92 -20.98 -11.98
CA LYS A 296 18.75 -20.00 -11.29
C LYS A 296 18.04 -19.35 -10.12
N GLU A 297 16.76 -19.01 -10.32
CA GLU A 297 15.97 -18.31 -9.31
C GLU A 297 14.47 -18.36 -9.60
N VAL A 298 13.68 -18.20 -8.56
CA VAL A 298 12.29 -17.79 -8.62
C VAL A 298 12.22 -16.36 -8.11
N ARG A 299 11.68 -15.46 -8.92
CA ARG A 299 11.57 -14.04 -8.55
C ARG A 299 10.14 -13.55 -8.72
N ALA A 300 9.67 -12.79 -7.74
CA ALA A 300 8.41 -12.08 -7.82
C ALA A 300 8.66 -10.65 -8.32
N TRP A 301 7.84 -10.20 -9.26
CA TRP A 301 7.91 -8.89 -9.86
C TRP A 301 6.62 -8.14 -9.61
N THR A 302 6.73 -6.91 -9.15
CA THR A 302 5.58 -6.05 -8.88
C THR A 302 5.13 -5.35 -10.14
N PHE A 303 3.83 -5.34 -10.41
CA PHE A 303 3.25 -4.55 -11.48
C PHE A 303 1.93 -3.92 -11.00
N ARG A 304 1.46 -2.91 -11.72
CA ARG A 304 0.14 -2.31 -11.44
C ARG A 304 -0.92 -3.05 -12.22
N SER A 305 -2.04 -3.35 -11.59
CA SER A 305 -3.20 -3.95 -12.27
C SER A 305 -3.57 -3.14 -13.51
N GLY A 306 -3.79 -3.82 -14.64
CA GLY A 306 -4.08 -3.18 -15.93
C GLY A 306 -2.88 -2.95 -16.83
N MET A 307 -1.66 -3.32 -16.38
CA MET A 307 -0.47 -3.21 -17.23
C MET A 307 -0.43 -4.29 -18.31
N THR A 308 0.03 -3.90 -19.49
CA THR A 308 0.22 -4.79 -20.63
C THR A 308 1.50 -5.63 -20.50
N ALA A 309 1.61 -6.67 -21.33
CA ALA A 309 2.79 -7.54 -21.35
C ALA A 309 4.10 -6.76 -21.59
N PRO A 310 4.19 -5.83 -22.56
CA PRO A 310 5.41 -5.03 -22.73
C PRO A 310 5.73 -4.18 -21.50
N GLN A 311 4.71 -3.59 -20.87
CA GLN A 311 4.90 -2.79 -19.66
C GLN A 311 5.41 -3.66 -18.50
N CYS A 312 4.91 -4.88 -18.38
CA CYS A 312 5.40 -5.83 -17.36
C CYS A 312 6.82 -6.30 -17.66
N ALA A 313 7.17 -6.49 -18.92
CA ALA A 313 8.55 -6.81 -19.32
C ALA A 313 9.51 -5.68 -18.92
N ALA A 314 9.08 -4.44 -19.05
CA ALA A 314 9.86 -3.26 -18.65
C ALA A 314 10.17 -3.21 -17.16
N VAL A 315 9.40 -3.90 -16.32
CA VAL A 315 9.68 -4.02 -14.87
C VAL A 315 10.99 -4.75 -14.63
N ILE A 316 11.32 -5.73 -15.46
CA ILE A 316 12.59 -6.45 -15.39
C ILE A 316 13.73 -5.55 -15.88
N HIS A 317 13.57 -4.96 -17.04
CA HIS A 317 14.51 -4.00 -17.62
C HIS A 317 13.80 -3.12 -18.64
N THR A 318 14.06 -1.82 -18.62
CA THR A 318 13.36 -0.84 -19.47
C THR A 318 13.50 -1.13 -20.96
N ASP A 319 14.63 -1.67 -21.41
CA ASP A 319 14.86 -2.04 -22.80
C ASP A 319 13.93 -3.16 -23.29
N PHE A 320 13.36 -3.95 -22.38
CA PHE A 320 12.50 -5.08 -22.72
C PHE A 320 11.13 -4.65 -23.24
N GLU A 321 10.70 -3.43 -22.98
CA GLU A 321 9.44 -2.91 -23.52
C GLU A 321 9.48 -2.78 -25.03
N LYS A 322 10.53 -2.14 -25.56
CA LYS A 322 10.69 -1.90 -27.00
C LYS A 322 10.99 -3.19 -27.76
N GLY A 323 11.78 -4.07 -27.18
CA GLY A 323 12.17 -5.34 -27.79
C GLY A 323 11.16 -6.47 -27.62
N PHE A 324 10.05 -6.21 -26.95
CA PHE A 324 9.06 -7.25 -26.65
C PHE A 324 8.49 -7.88 -27.92
N VAL A 325 8.50 -9.21 -27.99
CA VAL A 325 7.90 -10.00 -29.05
C VAL A 325 6.65 -10.71 -28.55
N LYS A 326 6.78 -11.51 -27.50
CA LYS A 326 5.70 -12.28 -26.90
C LYS A 326 6.05 -12.67 -25.48
N ALA A 327 5.03 -13.04 -24.69
CA ALA A 327 5.18 -13.65 -23.38
C ALA A 327 4.60 -15.06 -23.39
N GLU A 328 5.35 -16.01 -22.85
CA GLU A 328 4.89 -17.37 -22.61
C GLU A 328 4.39 -17.42 -21.17
N ILE A 329 3.12 -17.75 -20.97
CA ILE A 329 2.45 -17.60 -19.67
C ILE A 329 1.73 -18.86 -19.24
N VAL A 330 1.94 -19.23 -17.98
CA VAL A 330 1.14 -20.23 -17.25
C VAL A 330 0.69 -19.56 -15.97
N SER A 331 -0.59 -19.68 -15.61
CA SER A 331 -1.02 -19.18 -14.30
C SER A 331 -0.40 -20.01 -13.19
N TYR A 332 -0.19 -19.38 -12.04
CA TYR A 332 0.32 -20.09 -10.85
C TYR A 332 -0.52 -21.32 -10.53
N GLU A 333 -1.86 -21.17 -10.54
CA GLU A 333 -2.79 -22.26 -10.23
C GLU A 333 -2.64 -23.44 -11.19
N ASP A 334 -2.55 -23.16 -12.49
CA ASP A 334 -2.36 -24.19 -13.51
C ASP A 334 -0.99 -24.88 -13.40
N LEU A 335 0.04 -24.10 -13.09
CA LEU A 335 1.39 -24.64 -12.92
C LEU A 335 1.47 -25.59 -11.72
N VAL A 336 0.89 -25.22 -10.60
CA VAL A 336 0.86 -26.04 -9.39
C VAL A 336 0.00 -27.28 -9.60
N LYS A 337 -1.17 -27.15 -10.24
CA LYS A 337 -2.07 -28.27 -10.54
C LYS A 337 -1.41 -29.32 -11.42
N ASN A 338 -0.64 -28.89 -12.41
CA ASN A 338 0.02 -29.79 -13.35
C ASN A 338 1.42 -30.23 -12.93
N GLY A 339 2.04 -29.53 -11.99
CA GLY A 339 3.33 -29.91 -11.38
C GLY A 339 4.58 -29.47 -12.14
N SER A 340 4.46 -29.09 -13.41
CA SER A 340 5.58 -28.62 -14.23
C SER A 340 5.08 -27.79 -15.41
N VAL A 341 5.97 -27.02 -16.01
CA VAL A 341 5.67 -26.24 -17.23
C VAL A 341 5.31 -27.19 -18.37
N ALA A 342 6.06 -28.29 -18.54
CA ALA A 342 5.79 -29.28 -19.59
C ALA A 342 4.40 -29.90 -19.44
N ALA A 343 4.04 -30.30 -18.22
CA ALA A 343 2.71 -30.87 -17.95
C ALA A 343 1.58 -29.85 -18.17
N ALA A 344 1.80 -28.58 -17.79
CA ALA A 344 0.83 -27.53 -18.04
C ALA A 344 0.65 -27.27 -19.54
N ARG A 345 1.73 -27.34 -20.31
CA ARG A 345 1.68 -27.23 -21.78
C ARG A 345 0.86 -28.39 -22.38
N ASP A 346 1.11 -29.62 -21.95
CA ASP A 346 0.37 -30.82 -22.44
C ASP A 346 -1.11 -30.72 -22.08
N ALA A 347 -1.44 -30.06 -20.98
CA ALA A 347 -2.84 -29.86 -20.56
C ALA A 347 -3.50 -28.65 -21.26
N GLY A 348 -2.79 -27.97 -22.17
CA GLY A 348 -3.32 -26.83 -22.89
C GLY A 348 -3.38 -25.55 -22.07
N ARG A 349 -2.60 -25.44 -21.00
CA ARG A 349 -2.58 -24.28 -20.08
C ARG A 349 -1.40 -23.33 -20.28
N TYR A 350 -0.56 -23.62 -21.24
CA TYR A 350 0.56 -22.79 -21.63
C TYR A 350 0.13 -21.88 -22.77
N ARG A 351 0.25 -20.58 -22.60
CA ARG A 351 -0.26 -19.58 -23.56
C ARG A 351 0.87 -18.70 -24.10
N LEU A 352 0.72 -18.33 -25.37
CA LEU A 352 1.55 -17.30 -25.98
C LEU A 352 0.72 -16.03 -26.06
N GLU A 353 1.18 -14.97 -25.44
CA GLU A 353 0.45 -13.72 -25.35
C GLU A 353 1.25 -12.57 -26.01
N GLY A 354 0.54 -11.68 -26.68
CA GLY A 354 1.11 -10.55 -27.41
C GLY A 354 1.06 -9.26 -26.62
N LYS A 355 1.26 -8.15 -27.35
CA LYS A 355 1.42 -6.80 -26.80
C LYS A 355 0.19 -6.26 -26.07
N SER A 356 -1.00 -6.75 -26.39
CA SER A 356 -2.25 -6.28 -25.79
C SER A 356 -2.69 -7.06 -24.54
N TYR A 357 -1.96 -8.12 -24.21
CA TYR A 357 -2.30 -8.94 -23.04
C TYR A 357 -2.12 -8.15 -21.77
N LEU A 358 -3.14 -8.16 -20.91
CA LEU A 358 -3.09 -7.57 -19.59
C LEU A 358 -2.69 -8.64 -18.58
N PHE A 359 -1.56 -8.43 -17.92
CA PHE A 359 -1.05 -9.38 -16.93
C PHE A 359 -2.03 -9.54 -15.77
N LYS A 360 -2.07 -10.75 -15.23
CA LYS A 360 -2.88 -11.12 -14.07
C LYS A 360 -1.96 -11.48 -12.91
N ASP A 361 -2.42 -11.17 -11.71
CA ASP A 361 -1.73 -11.60 -10.51
C ASP A 361 -1.54 -13.12 -10.54
N GLY A 362 -0.32 -13.57 -10.26
CA GLY A 362 0.03 -14.99 -10.28
C GLY A 362 0.50 -15.53 -11.63
N ASP A 363 0.53 -14.72 -12.68
CA ASP A 363 1.09 -15.17 -13.96
C ASP A 363 2.56 -15.56 -13.78
N VAL A 364 2.95 -16.71 -14.32
CA VAL A 364 4.35 -17.14 -14.40
C VAL A 364 4.77 -16.97 -15.86
N ALA A 365 5.75 -16.09 -16.08
CA ALA A 365 6.05 -15.60 -17.43
C ALA A 365 7.48 -15.90 -17.87
N LEU A 366 7.63 -16.14 -19.16
CA LEU A 366 8.90 -16.13 -19.87
C LEU A 366 8.76 -15.19 -21.06
N PHE A 367 9.53 -14.10 -21.06
CA PHE A 367 9.48 -13.10 -22.11
C PHE A 367 10.43 -13.45 -23.25
N ARG A 368 10.02 -13.16 -24.48
CA ARG A 368 10.82 -13.25 -25.68
C ARG A 368 11.02 -11.87 -26.27
N PHE A 369 12.23 -11.56 -26.62
CA PHE A 369 12.64 -10.24 -27.12
C PHE A 369 13.36 -10.35 -28.45
N THR A 370 13.30 -9.26 -29.24
CA THR A 370 14.25 -9.03 -30.34
C THR A 370 15.50 -8.35 -29.79
N ASP A 371 16.62 -8.66 -30.40
CA ASP A 371 17.90 -8.02 -30.05
C ASP A 371 17.92 -6.51 -30.34
#